data_41c40e391e66c1be9d842a7bc88df479
#
_entry.id   41c40e391e66c1be9d842a7bc88df479
#
_cell.length_a   1.000
_cell.length_b   1.000
_cell.length_c   1.000
_cell.angle_alpha   90.00
_cell.angle_beta   90.00
_cell.angle_gamma   90.00
#
_symmetry.space_group_name_H-M   'P 1'
#
loop_
_entity.id
_entity.type
_entity.pdbx_description
1 polymer ?
#
loop_
_entity_poly.entity_id
_entity_poly.type
_entity_poly.pdbx_seq_one_letter_code
_entity_poly.pdbx_strand_id
1 'polypeptide(L)'
;MRLGKVPQAFPYQGSKRKLAPLIVKCIPRTAGRFVEPFAGSAAVSVAAVWAGRAKRFWLNDTHTALMELWNRIIRDPDGLASDYEQCWREQHGRQREYYNFIRREFNSTQRPELLLFLLARCVKA
;
A
#
# COMPACT_ATOMS: atom_id res chain seq x y z
N MET A 1 14.98 -20.33 -3.83
CA MET A 1 14.32 -19.60 -2.75
C MET A 1 12.82 -19.56 -2.99
N ARG A 2 12.05 -20.30 -2.24
CA ARG A 2 10.61 -20.13 -2.24
C ARG A 2 10.33 -18.76 -1.63
N LEU A 3 9.94 -17.79 -2.46
CA LEU A 3 9.30 -16.59 -1.96
C LEU A 3 8.01 -17.06 -1.30
N GLY A 4 8.06 -17.27 0.00
CA GLY A 4 6.88 -17.45 0.80
C GLY A 4 5.88 -16.34 0.48
N LYS A 5 4.74 -16.35 1.09
CA LYS A 5 3.69 -15.37 0.83
C LYS A 5 4.23 -13.95 1.05
N VAL A 6 4.61 -13.27 -0.04
CA VAL A 6 5.10 -11.89 0.02
C VAL A 6 4.01 -11.03 0.66
N PRO A 7 4.33 -10.26 1.71
CA PRO A 7 3.33 -9.41 2.34
C PRO A 7 2.84 -8.31 1.40
N GLN A 8 1.69 -7.74 1.70
CA GLN A 8 1.21 -6.53 1.05
C GLN A 8 0.69 -5.57 2.13
N ALA A 9 0.91 -4.29 1.92
CA ALA A 9 0.48 -3.26 2.87
C ALA A 9 -1.05 -3.05 2.81
N PHE A 10 -1.61 -3.09 1.60
CA PHE A 10 -3.05 -2.90 1.36
C PHE A 10 -3.45 -3.54 0.04
N PRO A 11 -4.73 -3.93 -0.11
CA PRO A 11 -5.24 -4.39 -1.41
C PRO A 11 -5.20 -3.25 -2.42
N TYR A 12 -4.82 -3.55 -3.65
CA TYR A 12 -4.74 -2.54 -4.71
C TYR A 12 -5.06 -3.15 -6.06
N GLN A 13 -6.03 -2.57 -6.76
CA GLN A 13 -6.41 -3.02 -8.09
C GLN A 13 -5.28 -2.73 -9.08
N GLY A 14 -4.94 -3.70 -9.88
CA GLY A 14 -3.82 -3.61 -10.82
C GLY A 14 -2.45 -3.87 -10.20
N SER A 15 -2.41 -4.31 -8.94
CA SER A 15 -1.16 -4.68 -8.28
C SER A 15 -0.39 -5.75 -9.06
N LYS A 16 0.93 -5.59 -9.14
CA LYS A 16 1.83 -6.55 -9.78
C LYS A 16 2.26 -7.68 -8.83
N ARG A 17 1.54 -7.88 -7.74
CA ARG A 17 1.88 -8.86 -6.69
C ARG A 17 2.11 -10.26 -7.22
N LYS A 18 1.30 -10.69 -8.19
CA LYS A 18 1.43 -12.03 -8.79
C LYS A 18 2.69 -12.16 -9.65
N LEU A 19 3.13 -11.08 -10.28
CA LEU A 19 4.32 -11.03 -11.12
C LEU A 19 5.59 -10.68 -10.35
N ALA A 20 5.46 -10.08 -9.18
CA ALA A 20 6.59 -9.59 -8.40
C ALA A 20 7.68 -10.65 -8.16
N PRO A 21 7.37 -11.92 -7.85
CA PRO A 21 8.40 -12.95 -7.69
C PRO A 21 9.25 -13.19 -8.93
N LEU A 22 8.63 -13.08 -10.12
CA LEU A 22 9.35 -13.23 -11.39
C LEU A 22 10.21 -11.99 -11.68
N ILE A 23 9.65 -10.80 -11.46
CA ILE A 23 10.35 -9.54 -11.69
C ILE A 23 11.57 -9.43 -10.78
N VAL A 24 11.43 -9.81 -9.51
CA VAL A 24 12.53 -9.77 -8.54
C VAL A 24 13.72 -10.63 -8.97
N LYS A 25 13.48 -11.75 -9.66
CA LYS A 25 14.58 -12.58 -10.18
C LYS A 25 15.42 -11.86 -11.23
N CYS A 26 14.86 -10.86 -11.90
CA CYS A 26 15.57 -10.06 -12.89
C CYS A 26 16.39 -8.92 -12.26
N ILE A 27 16.23 -8.63 -10.97
CA ILE A 27 16.98 -7.59 -10.27
C ILE A 27 18.37 -8.11 -9.95
N PRO A 28 19.45 -7.40 -10.35
CA PRO A 28 20.80 -7.79 -9.99
C PRO A 28 20.98 -7.86 -8.46
N ARG A 29 21.71 -8.86 -7.98
CA ARG A 29 21.96 -9.03 -6.54
C ARG A 29 22.79 -7.88 -5.94
N THR A 30 23.50 -7.16 -6.79
CA THR A 30 24.35 -6.03 -6.43
C THR A 30 23.64 -4.68 -6.53
N ALA A 31 22.34 -4.66 -6.77
CA ALA A 31 21.57 -3.43 -6.87
C ALA A 31 21.65 -2.63 -5.55
N GLY A 32 22.19 -1.43 -5.59
CA GLY A 32 22.25 -0.54 -4.41
C GLY A 32 20.92 0.16 -4.16
N ARG A 33 20.20 0.51 -5.22
CA ARG A 33 18.93 1.22 -5.19
C ARG A 33 17.95 0.60 -6.17
N PHE A 34 16.72 0.46 -5.74
CA PHE A 34 15.61 0.06 -6.58
C PHE A 34 14.63 1.22 -6.70
N VAL A 35 14.23 1.54 -7.91
CA VAL A 35 13.29 2.65 -8.19
C VAL A 35 12.04 2.08 -8.82
N GLU A 36 10.89 2.38 -8.24
CA GLU A 36 9.58 1.98 -8.74
C GLU A 36 8.77 3.26 -9.05
N PRO A 37 8.85 3.79 -10.29
CA PRO A 37 8.27 5.10 -10.63
C PRO A 37 6.74 5.08 -10.77
N PHE A 38 6.14 3.92 -10.92
CA PHE A 38 4.69 3.70 -10.95
C PHE A 38 4.32 2.70 -9.87
N ALA A 39 4.59 3.09 -8.62
CA ALA A 39 4.65 2.17 -7.51
C ALA A 39 3.31 1.52 -7.16
N GLY A 40 2.21 2.26 -7.19
CA GLY A 40 0.92 1.76 -6.73
C GLY A 40 1.03 1.18 -5.33
N SER A 41 0.75 -0.10 -5.18
CA SER A 41 0.93 -0.83 -3.92
C SER A 41 2.38 -1.27 -3.65
N ALA A 42 3.33 -0.83 -4.47
CA ALA A 42 4.76 -1.15 -4.38
C ALA A 42 5.05 -2.65 -4.27
N ALA A 43 4.27 -3.48 -4.97
CA ALA A 43 4.36 -4.92 -4.86
C ALA A 43 5.75 -5.46 -5.20
N VAL A 44 6.41 -4.88 -6.20
CA VAL A 44 7.76 -5.30 -6.61
C VAL A 44 8.80 -4.86 -5.60
N SER A 45 8.72 -3.63 -5.08
CA SER A 45 9.61 -3.15 -4.02
C SER A 45 9.49 -4.00 -2.75
N VAL A 46 8.26 -4.31 -2.33
CA VAL A 46 8.02 -5.18 -1.17
C VAL A 46 8.63 -6.56 -1.39
N ALA A 47 8.43 -7.15 -2.56
CA ALA A 47 9.02 -8.44 -2.91
C ALA A 47 10.55 -8.36 -2.95
N ALA A 48 11.12 -7.28 -3.44
CA ALA A 48 12.57 -7.06 -3.51
C ALA A 48 13.19 -6.92 -2.11
N VAL A 49 12.53 -6.21 -1.20
CA VAL A 49 12.93 -6.15 0.22
C VAL A 49 12.89 -7.55 0.83
N TRP A 50 11.79 -8.27 0.61
CA TRP A 50 11.60 -9.62 1.14
C TRP A 50 12.68 -10.59 0.66
N ALA A 51 13.13 -10.40 -0.58
CA ALA A 51 14.17 -11.23 -1.20
C ALA A 51 15.60 -10.70 -0.97
N GLY A 52 15.77 -9.58 -0.28
CA GLY A 52 17.09 -8.98 -0.02
C GLY A 52 17.82 -8.50 -1.28
N ARG A 53 17.08 -8.03 -2.30
CA ARG A 53 17.66 -7.69 -3.61
C ARG A 53 18.23 -6.30 -3.72
N ALA A 54 17.81 -5.37 -2.88
CA ALA A 54 18.34 -4.01 -2.85
C ALA A 54 18.32 -3.48 -1.42
N LYS A 55 19.08 -2.41 -1.16
CA LYS A 55 19.21 -1.81 0.16
C LYS A 55 18.40 -0.52 0.31
N ARG A 56 18.17 0.18 -0.78
CA ARG A 56 17.44 1.45 -0.80
C ARG A 56 16.37 1.41 -1.87
N PHE A 57 15.23 2.04 -1.57
CA PHE A 57 14.05 2.00 -2.43
C PHE A 57 13.53 3.41 -2.63
N TRP A 58 13.15 3.72 -3.86
CA TRP A 58 12.43 4.93 -4.23
C TRP A 58 11.09 4.53 -4.80
N LEU A 59 10.03 4.97 -4.14
CA LEU A 59 8.67 4.79 -4.62
C LEU A 59 8.17 6.12 -5.17
N ASN A 60 7.56 6.10 -6.33
CA ASN A 60 6.88 7.25 -6.90
C ASN A 60 5.58 6.82 -7.58
N ASP A 61 4.61 7.69 -7.56
CA ASP A 61 3.36 7.54 -8.28
C ASP A 61 2.73 8.92 -8.46
N THR A 62 1.95 9.09 -9.52
CA THR A 62 1.21 10.34 -9.75
C THR A 62 0.06 10.52 -8.76
N HIS A 63 -0.38 9.45 -8.13
CA HIS A 63 -1.43 9.50 -7.11
C HIS A 63 -0.84 9.96 -5.76
N THR A 64 -0.90 11.27 -5.53
CA THR A 64 -0.27 11.90 -4.35
C THR A 64 -0.74 11.30 -3.03
N ALA A 65 -2.04 11.08 -2.86
CA ALA A 65 -2.57 10.48 -1.62
C ALA A 65 -2.02 9.08 -1.37
N LEU A 66 -1.75 8.30 -2.43
CA LEU A 66 -1.15 6.99 -2.32
C LEU A 66 0.31 7.08 -1.84
N MET A 67 1.06 8.07 -2.30
CA MET A 67 2.43 8.32 -1.83
C MET A 67 2.43 8.83 -0.38
N GLU A 68 1.47 9.64 0.01
CA GLU A 68 1.28 10.05 1.41
C GLU A 68 0.95 8.84 2.30
N LEU A 69 0.13 7.91 1.81
CA LEU A 69 -0.15 6.67 2.52
C LEU A 69 1.14 5.85 2.72
N TRP A 70 1.96 5.68 1.69
CA TRP A 70 3.25 5.01 1.80
C TRP A 70 4.18 5.73 2.79
N ASN A 71 4.19 7.05 2.75
CA ASN A 71 4.99 7.84 3.70
C ASN A 71 4.56 7.56 5.16
N ARG A 72 3.26 7.51 5.43
CA ARG A 72 2.75 7.15 6.76
C ARG A 72 3.05 5.71 7.15
N ILE A 73 2.92 4.77 6.23
CA ILE A 73 3.26 3.35 6.50
C ILE A 73 4.71 3.22 6.96
N ILE A 74 5.61 3.97 6.34
CA ILE A 74 7.05 3.88 6.62
C ILE A 74 7.43 4.66 7.89
N ARG A 75 6.88 5.86 8.07
CA ARG A 75 7.31 6.79 9.13
C ARG A 75 6.50 6.71 10.41
N ASP A 76 5.23 6.37 10.31
CA ASP A 76 4.29 6.37 11.45
C ASP A 76 3.28 5.24 11.33
N PRO A 77 3.75 3.98 11.30
CA PRO A 77 2.84 2.84 11.16
C PRO A 77 1.87 2.69 12.33
N ASP A 78 2.29 3.01 13.54
CA ASP A 78 1.44 2.88 14.73
C ASP A 78 0.33 3.93 14.75
N GLY A 79 0.64 5.18 14.38
CA GLY A 79 -0.36 6.24 14.23
C GLY A 79 -1.37 5.92 13.15
N LEU A 80 -0.90 5.43 12.00
CA LEU A 80 -1.77 5.00 10.92
C LEU A 80 -2.68 3.84 11.33
N ALA A 81 -2.16 2.87 12.04
CA ALA A 81 -2.94 1.73 12.54
C ALA A 81 -4.02 2.19 13.53
N SER A 82 -3.68 3.13 14.42
CA SER A 82 -4.63 3.72 15.37
C SER A 82 -5.76 4.45 14.67
N ASP A 83 -5.44 5.28 13.67
CA ASP A 83 -6.46 6.00 12.88
C ASP A 83 -7.37 5.04 12.12
N TYR A 84 -6.78 3.99 11.54
CA TYR A 84 -7.55 2.95 10.86
C TYR A 84 -8.47 2.20 11.83
N GLU A 85 -7.99 1.86 13.01
CA GLU A 85 -8.79 1.18 14.04
C GLU A 85 -9.98 2.03 14.46
N GLN A 86 -9.80 3.34 14.59
CA GLN A 86 -10.88 4.26 14.89
C GLN A 86 -11.97 4.21 13.81
N CYS A 87 -11.59 4.32 12.54
CA CYS A 87 -12.53 4.21 11.43
C CYS A 87 -13.25 2.85 11.44
N TRP A 88 -12.52 1.79 11.72
CA TRP A 88 -13.07 0.45 11.77
C TRP A 88 -14.14 0.31 12.87
N ARG A 89 -13.89 0.90 14.04
CA ARG A 89 -14.85 0.90 15.15
C ARG A 89 -16.10 1.74 14.85
N GLU A 90 -15.91 2.91 14.27
CA GLU A 90 -16.99 3.85 13.99
C GLU A 90 -17.98 3.34 12.92
N GLN A 91 -17.57 2.43 12.07
CA GLN A 91 -18.44 1.87 11.03
C GLN A 91 -19.49 0.89 11.55
N HIS A 92 -19.35 0.36 12.77
CA HIS A 92 -20.22 -0.68 13.29
C HIS A 92 -21.69 -0.29 13.22
N GLY A 93 -22.51 -1.20 12.63
CA GLY A 93 -23.93 -1.01 12.47
C GLY A 93 -24.35 -0.07 11.33
N ARG A 94 -23.39 0.55 10.63
CA ARG A 94 -23.63 1.52 9.55
C ARG A 94 -22.58 1.49 8.45
N GLN A 95 -22.09 0.31 8.11
CA GLN A 95 -20.91 0.15 7.24
C GLN A 95 -21.05 0.85 5.89
N ARG A 96 -22.19 0.72 5.23
CA ARG A 96 -22.41 1.33 3.92
C ARG A 96 -22.47 2.85 4.00
N GLU A 97 -23.20 3.36 4.96
CA GLU A 97 -23.32 4.80 5.20
C GLU A 97 -21.96 5.41 5.56
N TYR A 98 -21.24 4.74 6.44
CA TYR A 98 -19.91 5.18 6.89
C TYR A 98 -18.91 5.15 5.74
N TYR A 99 -18.92 4.11 4.90
CA TYR A 99 -18.07 4.06 3.69
C TYR A 99 -18.32 5.27 2.78
N ASN A 100 -19.58 5.59 2.53
CA ASN A 100 -19.92 6.74 1.69
C ASN A 100 -19.49 8.07 2.33
N PHE A 101 -19.61 8.18 3.65
CA PHE A 101 -19.10 9.34 4.40
C PHE A 101 -17.59 9.46 4.25
N ILE A 102 -16.84 8.40 4.52
CA ILE A 102 -15.38 8.40 4.39
C ILE A 102 -14.93 8.71 2.97
N ARG A 103 -15.65 8.23 1.96
CA ARG A 103 -15.34 8.53 0.56
C ARG A 103 -15.47 10.03 0.27
N ARG A 104 -16.51 10.67 0.77
CA ARG A 104 -16.69 12.12 0.63
C ARG A 104 -15.58 12.88 1.36
N GLU A 105 -15.28 12.49 2.59
CA GLU A 105 -14.19 13.08 3.36
C GLU A 105 -12.84 12.93 2.67
N PHE A 106 -12.54 11.76 2.16
CA PHE A 106 -11.31 11.53 1.41
C PHE A 106 -11.23 12.40 0.15
N ASN A 107 -12.30 12.49 -0.62
CA ASN A 107 -12.33 13.32 -1.82
C ASN A 107 -12.06 14.81 -1.51
N SER A 108 -12.46 15.26 -0.33
CA SER A 108 -12.25 16.63 0.13
C SER A 108 -10.87 16.86 0.76
N THR A 109 -10.36 15.90 1.53
CA THR A 109 -9.17 16.10 2.37
C THR A 109 -7.92 15.39 1.87
N GLN A 110 -8.07 14.32 1.09
CA GLN A 110 -7.00 13.42 0.62
C GLN A 110 -6.17 12.80 1.76
N ARG A 111 -6.74 12.65 2.95
CA ARG A 111 -6.05 12.11 4.11
C ARG A 111 -5.73 10.63 3.93
N PRO A 112 -4.48 10.20 4.17
CA PRO A 112 -4.03 8.85 3.84
C PRO A 112 -4.71 7.73 4.63
N GLU A 113 -5.07 7.95 5.89
CA GLU A 113 -5.78 6.93 6.68
C GLU A 113 -7.17 6.64 6.13
N LEU A 114 -7.83 7.63 5.51
CA LEU A 114 -9.11 7.44 4.85
C LEU A 114 -8.94 6.63 3.57
N LEU A 115 -7.87 6.89 2.83
CA LEU A 115 -7.55 6.08 1.65
C LEU A 115 -7.32 4.62 2.02
N LEU A 116 -6.58 4.36 3.09
CA LEU A 116 -6.36 2.99 3.57
C LEU A 116 -7.68 2.30 3.90
N PHE A 117 -8.59 2.98 4.60
CA PHE A 117 -9.92 2.46 4.92
C PHE A 117 -10.70 2.09 3.66
N LEU A 118 -10.71 2.98 2.67
CA LEU A 118 -11.41 2.76 1.40
C LEU A 118 -10.80 1.59 0.61
N LEU A 119 -9.48 1.54 0.49
CA LEU A 119 -8.79 0.46 -0.22
C LEU A 119 -9.05 -0.91 0.40
N ALA A 120 -9.06 -0.98 1.73
CA ALA A 120 -9.32 -2.23 2.44
C ALA A 120 -10.75 -2.77 2.19
N ARG A 121 -11.66 -1.91 1.75
CA ARG A 121 -13.06 -2.25 1.47
C ARG A 121 -13.44 -2.22 0.00
N CYS A 122 -12.55 -1.76 -0.85
CA CYS A 122 -12.74 -1.89 -2.29
C CYS A 122 -12.64 -3.35 -2.67
N VAL A 123 -13.78 -3.95 -2.86
CA VAL A 123 -13.85 -5.31 -3.33
C VAL A 123 -13.48 -5.33 -4.77
N LYS A 124 -12.48 -6.05 -5.08
CA LYS A 124 -12.20 -6.33 -6.39
C LYS A 124 -13.09 -7.38 -6.87
N ALA A 125 -13.24 -7.38 -7.99
CA ALA A 125 -13.96 -8.48 -8.62
C ALA A 125 -13.13 -9.77 -8.63
#